data_de68c92b1c8dbf64751dfbc3dcf20d41
#
_entry.id   de68c92b1c8dbf64751dfbc3dcf20d41
#
_cell.length_a   1.000
_cell.length_b   1.000
_cell.length_c   1.000
_cell.angle_alpha   90.00
_cell.angle_beta   90.00
_cell.angle_gamma   90.00
#
_symmetry.space_group_name_H-M   'P 1'
#
loop_
_entity.id
_entity.type
_entity.pdbx_description
1 polymer ?
#
loop_
_entity_poly.entity_id
_entity_poly.type
_entity_poly.pdbx_seq_one_letter_code
_entity_poly.pdbx_strand_id
1 'polypeptide(L)'
;VVVMNKAIFIKDVFDYEKSQDWKYKGSKPAIIDLYADWCGPCRMVAPIMKELAKEYADKIVVYKVNVDKEKELAALFNATSIPLFVFIPMSGEPQLFRGAADKATYKKAIDDFLLKTE
;
A
#
# COMPACT_ATOMS: atom_id res chain seq x y z
N VAL A 1 7.71 -8.05 -2.24
CA VAL A 1 7.36 -6.72 -1.67
C VAL A 1 8.49 -5.75 -1.97
N VAL A 2 8.15 -4.64 -2.54
CA VAL A 2 9.11 -3.61 -2.96
C VAL A 2 9.26 -2.55 -1.88
N VAL A 3 10.50 -2.29 -1.46
CA VAL A 3 10.79 -1.22 -0.50
C VAL A 3 10.62 0.12 -1.20
N MET A 4 9.81 1.00 -0.62
CA MET A 4 9.47 2.28 -1.23
C MET A 4 10.03 3.45 -0.43
N ASN A 5 10.56 4.43 -1.13
CA ASN A 5 10.91 5.74 -0.58
C ASN A 5 10.12 6.83 -1.33
N LYS A 6 10.36 8.09 -0.96
CA LYS A 6 9.67 9.22 -1.59
C LYS A 6 9.88 9.26 -3.10
N ALA A 7 11.12 9.05 -3.56
CA ALA A 7 11.43 9.10 -4.99
C ALA A 7 10.66 8.06 -5.79
N ILE A 8 10.57 6.83 -5.25
CA ILE A 8 9.82 5.75 -5.90
C ILE A 8 8.32 6.07 -5.89
N PHE A 9 7.82 6.61 -4.78
CA PHE A 9 6.41 6.99 -4.70
C PHE A 9 6.05 8.02 -5.76
N ILE A 10 6.84 9.08 -5.88
CA ILE A 10 6.59 10.15 -6.87
C ILE A 10 6.68 9.61 -8.29
N LYS A 11 7.62 8.72 -8.54
CA LYS A 11 7.82 8.15 -9.88
C LYS A 11 6.74 7.14 -10.25
N ASP A 12 6.39 6.24 -9.33
CA ASP A 12 5.59 5.05 -9.65
C ASP A 12 4.14 5.11 -9.19
N VAL A 13 3.81 5.97 -8.24
CA VAL A 13 2.47 6.02 -7.65
C VAL A 13 1.77 7.34 -7.94
N PHE A 14 2.26 8.44 -7.39
CA PHE A 14 1.60 9.73 -7.52
C PHE A 14 2.57 10.87 -7.23
N ASP A 15 2.70 11.80 -8.19
CA ASP A 15 3.55 12.98 -7.99
C ASP A 15 2.75 14.10 -7.33
N TYR A 16 2.69 14.08 -6.00
CA TYR A 16 1.93 15.07 -5.22
C TYR A 16 2.62 16.42 -5.15
N GLU A 17 3.85 16.52 -5.62
CA GLU A 17 4.54 17.81 -5.73
C GLU A 17 4.08 18.60 -6.95
N LYS A 18 3.56 17.91 -7.98
CA LYS A 18 3.12 18.53 -9.22
C LYS A 18 1.60 18.66 -9.34
N SER A 19 0.84 17.85 -8.60
CA SER A 19 -0.60 17.83 -8.72
C SER A 19 -1.25 17.69 -7.34
N GLN A 20 -2.40 18.34 -7.14
CA GLN A 20 -3.19 18.17 -5.93
C GLN A 20 -4.25 17.08 -6.09
N ASP A 21 -4.62 16.77 -7.33
CA ASP A 21 -5.64 15.76 -7.60
C ASP A 21 -4.99 14.41 -7.76
N TRP A 22 -5.52 13.42 -7.04
CA TRP A 22 -5.01 12.06 -7.09
C TRP A 22 -5.04 11.51 -8.52
N LYS A 23 -3.89 11.00 -8.96
CA LYS A 23 -3.77 10.36 -10.26
C LYS A 23 -2.71 9.28 -10.18
N TYR A 24 -3.15 8.03 -10.13
CA TYR A 24 -2.24 6.89 -10.02
C TYR A 24 -1.45 6.70 -11.31
N LYS A 25 -0.14 6.54 -11.18
CA LYS A 25 0.80 6.42 -12.31
C LYS A 25 1.13 4.97 -12.68
N GLY A 26 0.78 4.01 -11.83
CA GLY A 26 1.15 2.62 -12.04
C GLY A 26 0.35 1.92 -13.12
N SER A 27 0.87 0.77 -13.57
CA SER A 27 0.21 -0.06 -14.59
C SER A 27 -0.58 -1.20 -13.99
N LYS A 28 -0.49 -1.41 -12.68
CA LYS A 28 -1.22 -2.42 -11.92
C LYS A 28 -1.72 -1.80 -10.61
N PRO A 29 -2.83 -2.31 -10.06
CA PRO A 29 -3.24 -1.88 -8.71
C PRO A 29 -2.13 -2.15 -7.70
N ALA A 30 -2.11 -1.41 -6.61
CA ALA A 30 -1.05 -1.51 -5.62
C ALA A 30 -1.57 -1.54 -4.20
N ILE A 31 -0.78 -2.13 -3.31
CA ILE A 31 -0.96 -2.01 -1.87
C ILE A 31 0.31 -1.39 -1.32
N ILE A 32 0.17 -0.39 -0.45
CA ILE A 32 1.29 0.16 0.29
C ILE A 32 1.10 -0.18 1.76
N ASP A 33 2.08 -0.88 2.33
CA ASP A 33 2.11 -1.27 3.75
C ASP A 33 3.01 -0.28 4.49
N LEU A 34 2.40 0.61 5.29
CA LEU A 34 3.15 1.54 6.14
C LEU A 34 3.35 0.88 7.49
N TYR A 35 4.61 0.69 7.87
CA TYR A 35 5.01 -0.11 9.03
C TYR A 35 6.19 0.52 9.76
N ALA A 36 6.52 -0.04 10.93
CA ALA A 36 7.76 0.25 11.64
C ALA A 36 8.34 -1.05 12.19
N ASP A 37 9.65 -1.08 12.41
CA ASP A 37 10.33 -2.28 12.90
C ASP A 37 9.90 -2.67 14.32
N TRP A 38 9.55 -1.67 15.14
CA TRP A 38 9.11 -1.88 16.53
C TRP A 38 7.64 -2.29 16.65
N CYS A 39 6.91 -2.31 15.58
CA CYS A 39 5.46 -2.56 15.57
C CYS A 39 5.18 -4.06 15.52
N GLY A 40 4.65 -4.62 16.61
CA GLY A 40 4.31 -6.04 16.69
C GLY A 40 3.30 -6.50 15.66
N PRO A 41 2.13 -5.83 15.55
CA PRO A 41 1.14 -6.19 14.51
C PRO A 41 1.69 -6.09 13.09
N CYS A 42 2.58 -5.12 12.82
CA CYS A 42 3.23 -5.01 11.52
C CYS A 42 4.04 -6.25 11.20
N ARG A 43 4.79 -6.76 12.17
CA ARG A 43 5.60 -7.98 11.99
C ARG A 43 4.73 -9.22 11.77
N MET A 44 3.54 -9.26 12.37
CA MET A 44 2.60 -10.36 12.17
C MET A 44 2.06 -10.42 10.75
N VAL A 45 1.80 -9.27 10.12
CA VAL A 45 1.24 -9.23 8.77
C VAL A 45 2.30 -9.23 7.68
N ALA A 46 3.57 -9.00 8.00
CA ALA A 46 4.63 -8.97 7.00
C ALA A 46 4.71 -10.26 6.17
N PRO A 47 4.65 -11.47 6.77
CA PRO A 47 4.62 -12.70 5.99
C PRO A 47 3.40 -12.80 5.08
N ILE A 48 2.26 -12.30 5.54
CA ILE A 48 1.02 -12.29 4.74
C ILE A 48 1.19 -11.42 3.50
N MET A 49 1.81 -10.25 3.66
CA MET A 49 2.06 -9.36 2.52
C MET A 49 3.03 -10.01 1.52
N LYS A 50 4.03 -10.74 1.98
CA LYS A 50 4.93 -11.48 1.10
C LYS A 50 4.20 -12.56 0.31
N GLU A 51 3.31 -13.29 0.98
CA GLU A 51 2.49 -14.32 0.31
C GLU A 51 1.57 -13.69 -0.75
N LEU A 52 0.92 -12.59 -0.41
CA LEU A 52 0.02 -11.89 -1.32
C LEU A 52 0.78 -11.33 -2.53
N ALA A 53 1.96 -10.75 -2.30
CA ALA A 53 2.80 -10.24 -3.38
C ALA A 53 3.17 -11.36 -4.36
N LYS A 54 3.40 -12.57 -3.86
CA LYS A 54 3.72 -13.72 -4.67
C LYS A 54 2.50 -14.28 -5.40
N GLU A 55 1.37 -14.44 -4.68
CA GLU A 55 0.14 -14.99 -5.26
C GLU A 55 -0.46 -14.10 -6.35
N TYR A 56 -0.32 -12.78 -6.20
CA TYR A 56 -0.89 -11.80 -7.14
C TYR A 56 0.19 -11.09 -7.96
N ALA A 57 1.35 -11.70 -8.14
CA ALA A 57 2.52 -11.04 -8.76
C ALA A 57 2.22 -10.44 -10.14
N ASP A 58 1.36 -11.09 -10.93
CA ASP A 58 1.00 -10.59 -12.26
C ASP A 58 -0.11 -9.55 -12.25
N LYS A 59 -0.77 -9.36 -11.10
CA LYS A 59 -2.01 -8.58 -11.01
C LYS A 59 -1.88 -7.33 -10.17
N ILE A 60 -1.04 -7.33 -9.14
CA ILE A 60 -0.85 -6.18 -8.25
C ILE A 60 0.62 -6.00 -7.91
N VAL A 61 0.95 -4.85 -7.34
CA VAL A 61 2.27 -4.57 -6.76
C VAL A 61 2.08 -4.30 -5.27
N VAL A 62 2.94 -4.89 -4.43
CA VAL A 62 2.92 -4.63 -2.99
C VAL A 62 4.20 -3.89 -2.62
N TYR A 63 4.03 -2.72 -2.04
CA TYR A 63 5.12 -1.88 -1.53
C TYR A 63 5.10 -1.86 -0.02
N LYS A 64 6.26 -1.58 0.59
CA LYS A 64 6.33 -1.30 2.02
C LYS A 64 7.08 -0.01 2.28
N VAL A 65 6.57 0.77 3.24
CA VAL A 65 7.12 2.07 3.64
C VAL A 65 7.39 2.05 5.13
N ASN A 66 8.65 2.25 5.51
CA ASN A 66 9.01 2.37 6.92
C ASN A 66 8.73 3.81 7.37
N VAL A 67 7.76 3.98 8.28
CA VAL A 67 7.31 5.31 8.68
C VAL A 67 8.37 6.10 9.46
N ASP A 68 9.32 5.42 10.08
CA ASP A 68 10.41 6.09 10.79
C ASP A 68 11.47 6.67 9.83
N LYS A 69 11.60 6.05 8.67
CA LYS A 69 12.54 6.50 7.63
C LYS A 69 11.90 7.44 6.62
N GLU A 70 10.61 7.24 6.33
CA GLU A 70 9.88 7.98 5.30
C GLU A 70 8.78 8.82 5.94
N LYS A 71 9.19 9.82 6.71
CA LYS A 71 8.27 10.64 7.52
C LYS A 71 7.31 11.46 6.67
N GLU A 72 7.75 11.92 5.51
CA GLU A 72 6.91 12.69 4.61
C GLU A 72 5.78 11.83 4.01
N LEU A 73 6.11 10.60 3.60
CA LEU A 73 5.09 9.67 3.10
C LEU A 73 4.11 9.29 4.21
N ALA A 74 4.62 9.06 5.43
CA ALA A 74 3.77 8.76 6.57
C ALA A 74 2.78 9.90 6.84
N ALA A 75 3.25 11.15 6.76
CA ALA A 75 2.40 12.31 6.93
C ALA A 75 1.38 12.45 5.80
N LEU A 76 1.79 12.15 4.57
CA LEU A 76 0.91 12.22 3.40
C LEU A 76 -0.34 11.34 3.57
N PHE A 77 -0.18 10.16 4.15
CA PHE A 77 -1.28 9.22 4.38
C PHE A 77 -1.85 9.31 5.79
N ASN A 78 -1.38 10.28 6.60
CA ASN A 78 -1.81 10.43 7.98
C ASN A 78 -1.69 9.12 8.77
N ALA A 79 -0.50 8.51 8.71
CA ALA A 79 -0.21 7.23 9.35
C ALA A 79 0.03 7.40 10.84
N THR A 80 -1.02 7.78 11.60
CA THR A 80 -0.96 7.99 13.05
C THR A 80 -1.00 6.67 13.81
N SER A 81 -1.51 5.61 13.18
CA SER A 81 -1.48 4.25 13.71
C SER A 81 -1.04 3.31 12.60
N ILE A 82 -0.29 2.27 12.97
CA ILE A 82 0.25 1.29 12.02
C ILE A 82 -0.03 -0.12 12.51
N PRO A 83 -0.09 -1.12 11.61
CA PRO A 83 0.10 -0.98 10.17
C PRO A 83 -1.04 -0.20 9.51
N LEU A 84 -0.71 0.57 8.49
CA LEU A 84 -1.70 1.23 7.64
C LEU A 84 -1.49 0.75 6.21
N PHE A 85 -2.55 0.26 5.60
CA PHE A 85 -2.52 -0.20 4.22
C PHE A 85 -3.25 0.77 3.33
N VAL A 86 -2.63 1.11 2.21
CA VAL A 86 -3.26 1.94 1.17
C VAL A 86 -3.53 1.04 -0.01
N PHE A 87 -4.81 0.83 -0.32
CA PHE A 87 -5.24 0.01 -1.45
C PHE A 87 -5.53 0.94 -2.63
N ILE A 88 -4.73 0.84 -3.67
CA ILE A 88 -4.75 1.76 -4.81
C ILE A 88 -5.31 1.05 -6.05
N PRO A 89 -6.55 1.36 -6.44
CA PRO A 89 -7.12 0.80 -7.68
C PRO A 89 -6.56 1.52 -8.90
N MET A 90 -6.75 0.95 -10.09
CA MET A 90 -6.33 1.57 -11.34
C MET A 90 -7.08 2.86 -11.62
N SER A 91 -8.31 2.98 -11.15
CA SER A 91 -9.11 4.19 -11.29
C SER A 91 -9.85 4.49 -10.00
N GLY A 92 -10.11 5.76 -9.73
CA GLY A 92 -10.74 6.20 -8.50
C GLY A 92 -9.76 6.44 -7.37
N GLU A 93 -10.30 6.70 -6.19
CA GLU A 93 -9.49 7.05 -5.03
C GLU A 93 -8.99 5.81 -4.30
N PRO A 94 -7.80 5.88 -3.68
CA PRO A 94 -7.33 4.80 -2.82
C PRO A 94 -8.18 4.69 -1.55
N GLN A 95 -8.22 3.49 -0.98
CA GLN A 95 -8.86 3.24 0.31
C GLN A 95 -7.81 2.90 1.35
N LEU A 96 -8.01 3.40 2.56
CA LEU A 96 -7.14 3.16 3.70
C LEU A 96 -7.73 2.03 4.55
N PHE A 97 -6.87 1.12 4.97
CA PHE A 97 -7.22 0.03 5.86
C PHE A 97 -6.29 0.10 7.08
N ARG A 98 -6.82 0.38 8.25
CA ARG A 98 -6.02 0.56 9.47
C ARG A 98 -6.02 -0.69 10.31
N GLY A 99 -4.84 -1.07 10.80
CA GLY A 99 -4.67 -2.22 11.67
C GLY A 99 -4.40 -3.52 10.92
N ALA A 100 -4.10 -4.57 11.68
CA ALA A 100 -3.78 -5.89 11.14
C ALA A 100 -5.06 -6.69 10.93
N ALA A 101 -5.06 -7.54 9.91
CA ALA A 101 -6.16 -8.46 9.62
C ALA A 101 -5.59 -9.81 9.17
N ASP A 102 -6.45 -10.77 8.93
CA ASP A 102 -6.02 -12.05 8.41
C ASP A 102 -5.87 -12.01 6.88
N LYS A 103 -5.24 -13.04 6.34
CA LYS A 103 -4.97 -13.13 4.91
C LYS A 103 -6.26 -13.09 4.07
N ALA A 104 -7.31 -13.78 4.54
CA ALA A 104 -8.58 -13.85 3.82
C ALA A 104 -9.21 -12.45 3.65
N THR A 105 -9.09 -11.61 4.67
CA THR A 105 -9.60 -10.23 4.62
C THR A 105 -8.88 -9.42 3.54
N TYR A 106 -7.56 -9.54 3.48
CA TYR A 106 -6.78 -8.83 2.46
C TYR A 106 -7.09 -9.36 1.05
N LYS A 107 -7.21 -10.68 0.90
CA LYS A 107 -7.55 -11.28 -0.40
C LYS A 107 -8.91 -10.79 -0.88
N LYS A 108 -9.89 -10.71 0.01
CA LYS A 108 -11.21 -10.19 -0.34
C LYS A 108 -11.13 -8.75 -0.83
N ALA A 109 -10.36 -7.92 -0.14
CA ALA A 109 -10.16 -6.52 -0.54
C ALA A 109 -9.46 -6.42 -1.90
N ILE A 110 -8.46 -7.26 -2.14
CA ILE A 110 -7.79 -7.30 -3.45
C ILE A 110 -8.78 -7.69 -4.54
N ASP A 111 -9.51 -8.78 -4.34
CA ASP A 111 -10.42 -9.31 -5.36
C ASP A 111 -11.60 -8.38 -5.62
N ASP A 112 -12.19 -7.79 -4.56
CA ASP A 112 -13.41 -7.00 -4.68
C ASP A 112 -13.17 -5.54 -5.00
N PHE A 113 -12.04 -4.97 -4.57
CA PHE A 113 -11.75 -3.55 -4.75
C PHE A 113 -10.66 -3.29 -5.80
N LEU A 114 -9.54 -4.01 -5.74
CA LEU A 114 -8.42 -3.75 -6.64
C LEU A 114 -8.61 -4.39 -8.02
N LEU A 115 -9.11 -5.61 -8.08
CA LEU A 115 -9.17 -6.40 -9.31
C LEU A 115 -10.53 -6.47 -9.95
N LYS A 116 -11.57 -5.99 -9.28
CA LYS A 116 -12.91 -6.02 -9.84
C LYS A 116 -13.02 -5.02 -10.98
N THR A 117 -13.36 -5.50 -12.16
CA THR A 117 -13.65 -4.68 -13.34
C THR A 117 -15.12 -4.69 -13.63
N GLU A 118 -15.64 -3.56 -14.05
CA GLU A 118 -17.03 -3.44 -14.46
C GLU A 118 -17.18 -3.41 -15.96
#